data_8a083384a6104af48fa3a4d129960c89
#
_entry.id   8a083384a6104af48fa3a4d129960c89
#
_cell.length_a   1.000
_cell.length_b   1.000
_cell.length_c   1.000
_cell.angle_alpha   90.00
_cell.angle_beta   90.00
_cell.angle_gamma   90.00
#
_symmetry.space_group_name_H-M   'P 1'
#
loop_
_entity.id
_entity.type
_entity.pdbx_description
1 polymer ?
#
loop_
_entity_poly.entity_id
_entity_poly.type
_entity_poly.pdbx_seq_one_letter_code
_entity_poly.pdbx_strand_id
1 'polypeptide(L)'
;MTTRVLIPLSIIGGMLLIWQGVPQNFDPNVTVTTIEGTQQDIAMGPVAALEIIKHIGTNGGGFLGANSSTPIENPTIISDLVELYSMMILPGACVIMFGKMVKDRRRKTASSSEHSATTQDLVKTSELVSKPSFTAKLYGSEGRTIFFAMGIIFLIGLSVCYWSESQGNPALAKLGLDQSMGSMEGKEVRFGIAQSAMFTTTTTSFTTGTVNNMHDTLTPLGGMIPLLHMMLNVVFGGKGVGLMNMIMYAILGVFIFGLMIGRTPEYLGKKIEGREMKLTALCIIIHPFLILAFSALAVSTEGGLAGITNPGFHGLSQVLYEYASSAANNGSGFEGLADNSYFWNITAGLAMFFGRYLSIVIQLAIAGSLMRKQFVNDSIGTLRTDSATFTIGLVCVVYIFAALTFFPALALGPIAEHLTLWA
;
A
#
# COMPACT_ATOMS: atom_id res chain seq x y z
N MET A 1 1.87 8.22 20.65
CA MET A 1 1.00 8.13 19.48
C MET A 1 -0.44 7.79 19.86
N THR A 2 -0.70 6.73 20.62
CA THR A 2 -2.05 6.27 20.97
C THR A 2 -2.92 7.36 21.61
N THR A 3 -2.49 7.95 22.71
CA THR A 3 -3.28 8.93 23.48
C THR A 3 -3.43 10.31 22.82
N ARG A 4 -2.47 10.73 21.98
CA ARG A 4 -2.45 12.08 21.40
C ARG A 4 -2.90 12.14 19.93
N VAL A 5 -2.97 11.01 19.27
CA VAL A 5 -3.30 10.95 17.82
C VAL A 5 -4.45 9.97 17.59
N LEU A 6 -4.26 8.67 17.91
CA LEU A 6 -5.24 7.64 17.59
C LEU A 6 -6.56 7.85 18.34
N ILE A 7 -6.54 8.01 19.67
CA ILE A 7 -7.77 8.19 20.45
C ILE A 7 -8.58 9.41 20.01
N PRO A 8 -8.01 10.64 19.90
CA PRO A 8 -8.79 11.79 19.46
C PRO A 8 -9.39 11.62 18.07
N LEU A 9 -8.62 11.10 17.12
CA LEU A 9 -9.13 10.87 15.76
C LEU A 9 -10.21 9.78 15.73
N SER A 10 -10.06 8.72 16.54
CA SER A 10 -11.07 7.65 16.63
C SER A 10 -12.38 8.15 17.25
N ILE A 11 -12.32 9.04 18.24
CA ILE A 11 -13.53 9.64 18.83
C ILE A 11 -14.24 10.50 17.79
N ILE A 12 -13.53 11.39 17.11
CA ILE A 12 -14.13 12.28 16.10
C ILE A 12 -14.73 11.46 14.93
N GLY A 13 -13.94 10.52 14.38
CA GLY A 13 -14.41 9.69 13.27
C GLY A 13 -15.54 8.74 13.68
N GLY A 14 -15.49 8.17 14.90
CA GLY A 14 -16.58 7.35 15.42
C GLY A 14 -17.90 8.11 15.56
N MET A 15 -17.86 9.36 16.04
CA MET A 15 -19.04 10.22 16.08
C MET A 15 -19.61 10.49 14.69
N LEU A 16 -18.74 10.68 13.67
CA LEU A 16 -19.17 10.85 12.29
C LEU A 16 -19.83 9.59 11.73
N LEU A 17 -19.28 8.40 12.00
CA LEU A 17 -19.87 7.12 11.58
C LEU A 17 -21.22 6.87 12.25
N ILE A 18 -21.34 7.14 13.56
CA ILE A 18 -22.62 7.04 14.30
C ILE A 18 -23.66 7.99 13.67
N TRP A 19 -23.26 9.20 13.37
CA TRP A 19 -24.15 10.16 12.69
C TRP A 19 -24.62 9.67 11.31
N GLN A 20 -23.79 8.88 10.61
CA GLN A 20 -24.15 8.25 9.33
C GLN A 20 -25.00 6.98 9.48
N GLY A 21 -25.27 6.52 10.70
CA GLY A 21 -26.13 5.37 10.98
C GLY A 21 -25.40 4.05 11.27
N VAL A 22 -24.06 4.10 11.44
CA VAL A 22 -23.29 2.91 11.87
C VAL A 22 -23.64 2.59 13.34
N PRO A 23 -24.02 1.36 13.68
CA PRO A 23 -24.42 1.00 15.05
C PRO A 23 -23.31 1.23 16.07
N GLN A 24 -23.69 1.72 17.25
CA GLN A 24 -22.81 1.87 18.40
C GLN A 24 -23.61 1.61 19.68
N ASN A 25 -23.79 0.35 20.02
CA ASN A 25 -24.57 -0.09 21.17
C ASN A 25 -23.98 -1.37 21.78
N PHE A 26 -24.66 -1.93 22.74
CA PHE A 26 -24.38 -3.22 23.36
C PHE A 26 -25.62 -4.10 23.37
N ASP A 27 -26.53 -3.86 22.43
CA ASP A 27 -27.75 -4.63 22.29
C ASP A 27 -27.45 -6.07 21.83
N PRO A 28 -28.33 -7.02 22.13
CA PRO A 28 -28.25 -8.36 21.55
C PRO A 28 -28.48 -8.32 20.03
N ASN A 29 -28.23 -9.44 19.37
CA ASN A 29 -28.51 -9.59 17.94
C ASN A 29 -29.97 -9.25 17.65
N VAL A 30 -30.18 -8.62 16.49
CA VAL A 30 -31.52 -8.31 15.97
C VAL A 30 -31.87 -9.34 14.91
N THR A 31 -32.92 -10.11 15.14
CA THR A 31 -33.46 -11.06 14.16
C THR A 31 -34.38 -10.33 13.18
N VAL A 32 -34.07 -10.37 11.91
CA VAL A 32 -34.88 -9.81 10.83
C VAL A 32 -35.36 -10.90 9.90
N THR A 33 -36.51 -10.67 9.27
CA THR A 33 -37.00 -11.57 8.23
C THR A 33 -36.60 -11.03 6.86
N THR A 34 -35.85 -11.82 6.08
CA THR A 34 -35.42 -11.45 4.74
C THR A 34 -36.62 -11.41 3.76
N ILE A 35 -36.38 -10.85 2.58
CA ILE A 35 -37.43 -10.79 1.52
C ILE A 35 -37.86 -12.20 1.10
N GLU A 36 -36.94 -13.17 1.18
CA GLU A 36 -37.23 -14.60 0.90
C GLU A 36 -38.01 -15.30 2.04
N GLY A 37 -38.26 -14.59 3.17
CA GLY A 37 -39.00 -15.13 4.31
C GLY A 37 -38.13 -15.93 5.31
N THR A 38 -36.82 -15.97 5.14
CA THR A 38 -35.90 -16.59 6.09
C THR A 38 -35.57 -15.64 7.24
N GLN A 39 -35.27 -16.19 8.42
CA GLN A 39 -34.79 -15.38 9.54
C GLN A 39 -33.25 -15.24 9.48
N GLN A 40 -32.79 -14.04 9.69
CA GLN A 40 -31.37 -13.70 9.76
C GLN A 40 -31.08 -12.91 11.04
N ASP A 41 -30.09 -13.37 11.82
CA ASP A 41 -29.60 -12.66 12.98
C ASP A 41 -28.49 -11.69 12.59
N ILE A 42 -28.70 -10.41 12.86
CA ILE A 42 -27.74 -9.34 12.63
C ILE A 42 -27.09 -9.02 13.98
N ALA A 43 -25.75 -9.18 14.04
CA ALA A 43 -24.98 -8.82 15.22
C ALA A 43 -24.97 -7.30 15.42
N MET A 44 -25.32 -6.87 16.63
CA MET A 44 -25.23 -5.48 17.05
C MET A 44 -24.04 -5.32 18.00
N GLY A 45 -23.57 -4.09 18.20
CA GLY A 45 -22.42 -3.85 19.08
C GLY A 45 -21.73 -2.51 18.82
N PRO A 46 -20.49 -2.34 19.30
CA PRO A 46 -19.69 -1.12 19.13
C PRO A 46 -19.06 -1.05 17.72
N VAL A 47 -19.89 -1.17 16.68
CA VAL A 47 -19.46 -1.27 15.28
C VAL A 47 -18.71 -0.01 14.84
N ALA A 48 -19.27 1.18 15.07
CA ALA A 48 -18.64 2.44 14.67
C ALA A 48 -17.26 2.67 15.29
N ALA A 49 -17.08 2.27 16.57
CA ALA A 49 -15.78 2.36 17.23
C ALA A 49 -14.76 1.42 16.61
N LEU A 50 -15.15 0.17 16.29
CA LEU A 50 -14.27 -0.79 15.65
C LEU A 50 -13.89 -0.31 14.25
N GLU A 51 -14.87 0.15 13.46
CA GLU A 51 -14.68 0.61 12.09
C GLU A 51 -13.64 1.74 12.03
N ILE A 52 -13.80 2.79 12.83
CA ILE A 52 -12.88 3.91 12.77
C ILE A 52 -11.48 3.57 13.30
N ILE A 53 -11.39 2.77 14.37
CA ILE A 53 -10.10 2.36 14.95
C ILE A 53 -9.29 1.54 13.92
N LYS A 54 -9.93 0.60 13.23
CA LYS A 54 -9.25 -0.23 12.23
C LYS A 54 -8.82 0.58 11.01
N HIS A 55 -9.61 1.56 10.54
CA HIS A 55 -9.25 2.40 9.41
C HIS A 55 -8.09 3.36 9.74
N ILE A 56 -8.17 4.09 10.85
CA ILE A 56 -7.05 4.94 11.31
C ILE A 56 -5.82 4.09 11.65
N GLY A 57 -6.06 2.89 12.19
CA GLY A 57 -5.03 1.91 12.51
C GLY A 57 -4.39 1.25 11.29
N THR A 58 -4.99 1.33 10.10
CA THR A 58 -4.63 0.56 8.91
C THR A 58 -4.49 -0.94 9.23
N ASN A 59 -5.51 -1.50 9.88
CA ASN A 59 -5.49 -2.88 10.37
C ASN A 59 -6.31 -3.85 9.53
N GLY A 60 -7.35 -3.35 8.84
CA GLY A 60 -8.34 -4.19 8.18
C GLY A 60 -9.25 -4.93 9.14
N GLY A 61 -10.08 -5.81 8.57
CA GLY A 61 -11.10 -6.55 9.30
C GLY A 61 -12.46 -5.84 9.31
N GLY A 62 -13.51 -6.54 9.66
CA GLY A 62 -14.88 -6.04 9.80
C GLY A 62 -15.54 -6.58 11.05
N PHE A 63 -16.51 -5.86 11.59
CA PHE A 63 -17.31 -6.34 12.72
C PHE A 63 -18.20 -7.52 12.29
N LEU A 64 -18.78 -7.41 11.08
CA LEU A 64 -19.69 -8.42 10.51
C LEU A 64 -18.95 -9.43 9.59
N GLY A 65 -17.64 -9.45 9.58
CA GLY A 65 -16.84 -10.44 8.86
C GLY A 65 -16.51 -10.11 7.41
N ALA A 66 -17.16 -9.12 6.79
CA ALA A 66 -16.97 -8.76 5.38
C ALA A 66 -16.05 -7.53 5.17
N ASN A 67 -15.12 -7.30 6.05
CA ASN A 67 -14.09 -6.24 5.96
C ASN A 67 -14.67 -4.83 5.69
N SER A 68 -15.82 -4.44 6.23
CA SER A 68 -16.55 -3.19 6.04
C SER A 68 -17.42 -3.09 4.77
N SER A 69 -17.56 -4.15 3.99
CA SER A 69 -18.39 -4.08 2.78
C SER A 69 -19.90 -4.10 3.06
N THR A 70 -20.32 -4.37 4.31
CA THR A 70 -21.74 -4.43 4.65
C THR A 70 -22.38 -3.05 4.73
N PRO A 71 -23.67 -2.90 4.39
CA PRO A 71 -24.40 -1.64 4.56
C PRO A 71 -24.47 -1.15 6.01
N ILE A 72 -24.30 -2.05 6.99
CA ILE A 72 -24.34 -1.72 8.41
C ILE A 72 -23.05 -1.07 8.86
N GLU A 73 -21.91 -1.50 8.30
CA GLU A 73 -20.58 -0.95 8.62
C GLU A 73 -20.31 0.33 7.82
N ASN A 74 -20.76 0.36 6.55
CA ASN A 74 -20.52 1.49 5.64
C ASN A 74 -21.82 1.87 4.88
N PRO A 75 -22.79 2.54 5.52
CA PRO A 75 -24.13 2.78 4.95
C PRO A 75 -24.18 3.84 3.87
N THR A 76 -23.31 4.84 3.88
CA THR A 76 -23.44 6.03 3.04
C THR A 76 -22.14 6.38 2.32
N ILE A 77 -22.24 7.25 1.29
CA ILE A 77 -21.06 7.84 0.63
C ILE A 77 -20.20 8.63 1.61
N ILE A 78 -20.80 9.26 2.63
CA ILE A 78 -20.06 10.03 3.64
C ILE A 78 -19.30 9.09 4.56
N SER A 79 -19.90 7.98 5.02
CA SER A 79 -19.18 6.98 5.81
C SER A 79 -17.99 6.41 5.03
N ASP A 80 -18.17 6.07 3.76
CA ASP A 80 -17.11 5.57 2.88
C ASP A 80 -15.95 6.58 2.73
N LEU A 81 -16.26 7.87 2.57
CA LEU A 81 -15.23 8.91 2.53
C LEU A 81 -14.50 9.06 3.88
N VAL A 82 -15.20 8.97 5.02
CA VAL A 82 -14.58 9.01 6.35
C VAL A 82 -13.63 7.86 6.53
N GLU A 83 -14.02 6.65 6.14
CA GLU A 83 -13.18 5.46 6.18
C GLU A 83 -11.95 5.60 5.28
N LEU A 84 -12.16 6.02 4.03
CA LEU A 84 -11.12 6.22 3.04
C LEU A 84 -10.07 7.24 3.51
N TYR A 85 -10.48 8.42 3.96
CA TYR A 85 -9.55 9.43 4.49
C TYR A 85 -8.84 8.95 5.75
N SER A 86 -9.51 8.18 6.60
CA SER A 86 -8.92 7.61 7.81
C SER A 86 -7.77 6.65 7.49
N MET A 87 -7.87 5.86 6.42
CA MET A 87 -6.78 5.02 5.94
C MET A 87 -5.58 5.82 5.42
N MET A 88 -5.82 6.97 4.79
CA MET A 88 -4.79 7.76 4.10
C MET A 88 -4.00 8.69 5.02
N ILE A 89 -4.63 9.22 6.08
CA ILE A 89 -4.10 10.37 6.85
C ILE A 89 -2.78 10.06 7.56
N LEU A 90 -2.66 8.92 8.25
CA LEU A 90 -1.46 8.60 9.00
C LEU A 90 -0.30 8.12 8.12
N PRO A 91 -0.48 7.24 7.12
CA PRO A 91 0.58 6.91 6.18
C PRO A 91 1.11 8.13 5.41
N GLY A 92 0.23 9.00 4.93
CA GLY A 92 0.64 10.25 4.30
C GLY A 92 1.42 11.17 5.23
N ALA A 93 0.97 11.30 6.49
CA ALA A 93 1.65 12.08 7.51
C ALA A 93 3.07 11.55 7.84
N CYS A 94 3.29 10.23 7.78
CA CYS A 94 4.61 9.64 7.99
C CYS A 94 5.64 10.15 6.95
N VAL A 95 5.26 10.27 5.69
CA VAL A 95 6.15 10.77 4.63
C VAL A 95 6.48 12.26 4.83
N ILE A 96 5.47 13.06 5.22
CA ILE A 96 5.67 14.49 5.53
C ILE A 96 6.59 14.65 6.75
N MET A 97 6.37 13.86 7.79
CA MET A 97 7.21 13.86 9.00
C MET A 97 8.65 13.51 8.66
N PHE A 98 8.89 12.46 7.89
CA PHE A 98 10.22 12.08 7.42
C PHE A 98 10.93 13.24 6.72
N GLY A 99 10.26 13.88 5.75
CA GLY A 99 10.83 15.01 5.02
C GLY A 99 11.19 16.20 5.92
N LYS A 100 10.35 16.49 6.93
CA LYS A 100 10.64 17.55 7.92
C LYS A 100 11.83 17.19 8.80
N MET A 101 11.93 15.96 9.29
CA MET A 101 13.04 15.50 10.13
C MET A 101 14.38 15.56 9.38
N VAL A 102 14.42 15.16 8.11
CA VAL A 102 15.62 15.25 7.27
C VAL A 102 16.03 16.69 7.04
N LYS A 103 15.08 17.58 6.77
CA LYS A 103 15.33 19.02 6.57
C LYS A 103 15.93 19.67 7.82
N ASP A 104 15.36 19.40 8.99
CA ASP A 104 15.84 19.98 10.25
C ASP A 104 17.26 19.51 10.59
N ARG A 105 17.59 18.25 10.28
CA ARG A 105 18.92 17.72 10.46
C ARG A 105 19.95 18.41 9.55
N ARG A 106 19.66 18.58 8.25
CA ARG A 106 20.52 19.31 7.31
C ARG A 106 20.80 20.74 7.77
N ARG A 107 19.75 21.43 8.27
CA ARG A 107 19.89 22.78 8.80
C ARG A 107 20.80 22.85 10.03
N LYS A 108 20.70 21.89 10.96
CA LYS A 108 21.58 21.82 12.14
C LYS A 108 23.04 21.54 11.75
N THR A 109 23.27 20.66 10.78
CA THR A 109 24.62 20.33 10.29
C THR A 109 25.25 21.53 9.58
N ALA A 110 24.51 22.27 8.75
CA ALA A 110 24.97 23.50 8.11
C ALA A 110 25.35 24.57 9.14
N SER A 111 24.51 24.81 10.14
CA SER A 111 24.79 25.77 11.22
C SER A 111 26.03 25.41 12.08
N SER A 112 26.32 24.15 12.27
CA SER A 112 27.55 23.73 12.98
C SER A 112 28.81 23.84 12.12
N SER A 113 28.68 23.79 10.79
CA SER A 113 29.82 24.02 9.87
C SER A 113 30.09 25.50 9.59
N GLU A 114 29.07 26.35 9.67
CA GLU A 114 29.23 27.82 9.54
C GLU A 114 30.09 28.42 10.67
N HIS A 115 30.13 27.82 11.86
CA HIS A 115 30.99 28.22 12.93
C HIS A 115 32.49 27.94 12.65
N SER A 116 32.81 27.21 11.58
CA SER A 116 34.17 26.80 11.19
C SER A 116 34.62 27.34 9.82
N ALA A 117 33.75 28.06 9.09
CA ALA A 117 34.02 28.52 7.73
C ALA A 117 34.33 30.04 7.67
N THR A 118 35.29 30.42 6.84
CA THR A 118 35.67 31.80 6.60
C THR A 118 34.62 32.56 5.78
N THR A 119 34.45 33.86 6.04
CA THR A 119 33.41 34.75 5.50
C THR A 119 33.29 34.74 3.95
N GLN A 120 34.33 34.38 3.22
CA GLN A 120 34.35 34.32 1.75
C GLN A 120 33.59 33.09 1.17
N ASP A 121 33.50 31.98 1.92
CA ASP A 121 32.76 30.78 1.50
C ASP A 121 31.25 30.95 1.70
N LEU A 122 30.85 31.79 2.63
CA LEU A 122 29.44 32.06 2.94
C LEU A 122 28.70 32.85 1.82
N VAL A 123 29.40 33.76 1.14
CA VAL A 123 28.84 34.57 0.06
C VAL A 123 28.54 33.75 -1.20
N LYS A 124 29.42 32.80 -1.55
CA LYS A 124 29.20 31.90 -2.70
C LYS A 124 28.10 30.90 -2.51
N THR A 125 27.85 30.49 -1.27
CA THR A 125 26.80 29.49 -0.96
C THR A 125 25.41 30.13 -0.93
N SER A 126 25.27 31.40 -0.59
CA SER A 126 23.99 32.12 -0.52
C SER A 126 23.38 32.41 -1.92
N GLU A 127 24.20 32.56 -2.95
CA GLU A 127 23.73 32.81 -4.32
C GLU A 127 23.21 31.56 -5.05
N LEU A 128 23.60 30.37 -4.60
CA LEU A 128 23.20 29.07 -5.21
C LEU A 128 21.94 28.45 -4.60
N VAL A 129 21.42 29.00 -3.50
CA VAL A 129 20.21 28.48 -2.86
C VAL A 129 18.97 29.13 -3.46
N SER A 130 18.40 28.53 -4.50
CA SER A 130 17.08 28.90 -4.99
C SER A 130 16.05 28.83 -3.86
N LYS A 131 15.18 29.85 -3.76
CA LYS A 131 14.11 29.88 -2.74
C LYS A 131 13.31 28.58 -2.78
N PRO A 132 13.14 27.86 -1.66
CA PRO A 132 12.42 26.61 -1.65
C PRO A 132 10.98 26.80 -2.11
N SER A 133 10.49 25.95 -3.01
CA SER A 133 9.11 25.97 -3.46
C SER A 133 8.15 25.75 -2.27
N PHE A 134 6.88 26.13 -2.42
CA PHE A 134 5.86 25.93 -1.39
C PHE A 134 5.79 24.45 -0.94
N THR A 135 5.82 23.54 -1.88
CA THR A 135 5.82 22.08 -1.61
C THR A 135 7.07 21.64 -0.83
N ALA A 136 8.25 22.16 -1.15
CA ALA A 136 9.47 21.88 -0.39
C ALA A 136 9.45 22.48 1.03
N LYS A 137 8.70 23.57 1.26
CA LYS A 137 8.46 24.09 2.62
C LYS A 137 7.60 23.16 3.44
N LEU A 138 6.57 22.56 2.82
CA LEU A 138 5.61 21.70 3.50
C LEU A 138 6.17 20.30 3.78
N TYR A 139 6.74 19.64 2.76
CA TYR A 139 7.17 18.24 2.83
C TYR A 139 8.65 18.05 3.12
N GLY A 140 9.48 19.10 3.04
CA GLY A 140 10.92 18.96 2.90
C GLY A 140 11.33 18.48 1.50
N SER A 141 12.58 18.64 1.11
CA SER A 141 13.01 18.28 -0.26
C SER A 141 12.91 16.78 -0.53
N GLU A 142 13.46 15.95 0.34
CA GLU A 142 13.46 14.47 0.22
C GLU A 142 12.06 13.87 0.42
N GLY A 143 11.32 14.36 1.41
CA GLY A 143 9.94 13.91 1.65
C GLY A 143 9.02 14.22 0.46
N ARG A 144 9.25 15.35 -0.24
CA ARG A 144 8.53 15.70 -1.45
C ARG A 144 8.76 14.68 -2.57
N THR A 145 10.01 14.32 -2.82
CA THR A 145 10.38 13.32 -3.84
C THR A 145 9.69 11.98 -3.61
N ILE A 146 9.75 11.49 -2.38
CA ILE A 146 9.12 10.22 -1.99
C ILE A 146 7.58 10.34 -2.11
N PHE A 147 6.98 11.41 -1.59
CA PHE A 147 5.54 11.62 -1.63
C PHE A 147 4.99 11.63 -3.06
N PHE A 148 5.65 12.35 -3.97
CA PHE A 148 5.23 12.40 -5.36
C PHE A 148 5.50 11.08 -6.10
N ALA A 149 6.59 10.37 -5.81
CA ALA A 149 6.82 9.04 -6.38
C ALA A 149 5.71 8.06 -6.00
N MET A 150 5.35 7.98 -4.72
CA MET A 150 4.23 7.18 -4.23
C MET A 150 2.90 7.62 -4.85
N GLY A 151 2.66 8.94 -4.93
CA GLY A 151 1.44 9.51 -5.50
C GLY A 151 1.28 9.19 -7.00
N ILE A 152 2.37 9.21 -7.77
CA ILE A 152 2.35 8.83 -9.19
C ILE A 152 1.97 7.35 -9.34
N ILE A 153 2.59 6.45 -8.56
CA ILE A 153 2.27 5.01 -8.60
C ILE A 153 0.81 4.79 -8.23
N PHE A 154 0.32 5.45 -7.17
CA PHE A 154 -1.08 5.39 -6.75
C PHE A 154 -2.04 5.83 -7.85
N LEU A 155 -1.78 6.97 -8.49
CA LEU A 155 -2.64 7.52 -9.54
C LEU A 155 -2.64 6.66 -10.80
N ILE A 156 -1.51 6.07 -11.17
CA ILE A 156 -1.44 5.10 -12.27
C ILE A 156 -2.33 3.89 -11.96
N GLY A 157 -2.19 3.31 -10.77
CA GLY A 157 -3.00 2.18 -10.34
C GLY A 157 -4.50 2.51 -10.32
N LEU A 158 -4.87 3.64 -9.70
CA LEU A 158 -6.26 4.10 -9.69
C LEU A 158 -6.85 4.28 -11.09
N SER A 159 -6.08 4.90 -12.00
CA SER A 159 -6.54 5.12 -13.37
C SER A 159 -6.78 3.80 -14.11
N VAL A 160 -5.89 2.82 -13.96
CA VAL A 160 -6.04 1.50 -14.60
C VAL A 160 -7.20 0.72 -13.98
N CYS A 161 -7.32 0.71 -12.64
CA CYS A 161 -8.43 0.05 -11.95
C CYS A 161 -9.79 0.62 -12.38
N TYR A 162 -9.94 1.93 -12.31
CA TYR A 162 -11.18 2.61 -12.72
C TYR A 162 -11.49 2.38 -14.21
N TRP A 163 -10.51 2.49 -15.09
CA TRP A 163 -10.69 2.25 -16.51
C TRP A 163 -11.15 0.82 -16.78
N SER A 164 -10.49 -0.17 -16.17
CA SER A 164 -10.84 -1.58 -16.37
C SER A 164 -12.26 -1.89 -15.89
N GLU A 165 -12.64 -1.41 -14.71
CA GLU A 165 -13.99 -1.63 -14.16
C GLU A 165 -15.07 -0.92 -14.98
N SER A 166 -14.76 0.23 -15.58
CA SER A 166 -15.71 0.98 -16.42
C SER A 166 -16.01 0.31 -17.76
N GLN A 167 -15.17 -0.63 -18.23
CA GLN A 167 -15.42 -1.37 -19.49
C GLN A 167 -16.51 -2.46 -19.35
N GLY A 168 -16.91 -2.79 -18.13
CA GLY A 168 -17.81 -3.92 -17.88
C GLY A 168 -17.10 -5.28 -17.98
N ASN A 169 -17.88 -6.36 -17.80
CA ASN A 169 -17.38 -7.73 -17.88
C ASN A 169 -17.99 -8.41 -19.11
N PRO A 170 -17.17 -8.79 -20.14
CA PRO A 170 -17.67 -9.43 -21.35
C PRO A 170 -18.39 -10.77 -21.11
N ALA A 171 -17.98 -11.52 -20.09
CA ALA A 171 -18.65 -12.77 -19.75
C ALA A 171 -20.09 -12.53 -19.28
N LEU A 172 -20.33 -11.50 -18.46
CA LEU A 172 -21.67 -11.11 -18.01
C LEU A 172 -22.49 -10.52 -19.16
N ALA A 173 -21.87 -9.75 -20.06
CA ALA A 173 -22.53 -9.25 -21.26
C ALA A 173 -23.00 -10.38 -22.19
N LYS A 174 -22.21 -11.45 -22.36
CA LYS A 174 -22.60 -12.65 -23.12
C LYS A 174 -23.81 -13.38 -22.51
N LEU A 175 -24.04 -13.24 -21.22
CA LEU A 175 -25.23 -13.77 -20.52
C LEU A 175 -26.45 -12.85 -20.61
N GLY A 176 -26.35 -11.72 -21.30
CA GLY A 176 -27.44 -10.75 -21.48
C GLY A 176 -27.62 -9.78 -20.30
N LEU A 177 -26.66 -9.72 -19.39
CA LEU A 177 -26.68 -8.75 -18.28
C LEU A 177 -26.21 -7.38 -18.76
N ASP A 178 -26.94 -6.33 -18.38
CA ASP A 178 -26.60 -4.95 -18.72
C ASP A 178 -25.27 -4.53 -18.08
N GLN A 179 -24.34 -4.07 -18.91
CA GLN A 179 -23.03 -3.57 -18.49
C GLN A 179 -22.88 -2.06 -18.72
N SER A 180 -23.98 -1.33 -18.91
CA SER A 180 -23.96 0.13 -19.15
C SER A 180 -23.35 0.93 -17.98
N MET A 181 -23.45 0.41 -16.77
CA MET A 181 -22.83 0.97 -15.57
C MET A 181 -21.39 0.48 -15.34
N GLY A 182 -20.83 -0.35 -16.25
CA GLY A 182 -19.58 -1.07 -16.09
C GLY A 182 -19.72 -2.36 -15.29
N SER A 183 -18.61 -2.92 -14.78
CA SER A 183 -18.59 -4.16 -14.00
C SER A 183 -19.09 -3.93 -12.59
N MET A 184 -20.39 -4.16 -12.36
CA MET A 184 -21.04 -3.97 -11.05
C MET A 184 -21.06 -5.23 -10.17
N GLU A 185 -20.52 -6.35 -10.66
CA GLU A 185 -20.42 -7.58 -9.87
C GLU A 185 -19.63 -7.34 -8.57
N GLY A 186 -20.17 -7.79 -7.44
CA GLY A 186 -19.58 -7.62 -6.12
C GLY A 186 -19.43 -6.17 -5.63
N LYS A 187 -20.08 -5.22 -6.31
CA LYS A 187 -20.08 -3.79 -5.95
C LYS A 187 -21.44 -3.31 -5.51
N GLU A 188 -21.42 -2.37 -4.59
CA GLU A 188 -22.63 -1.76 -4.07
C GLU A 188 -23.11 -0.62 -4.99
N VAL A 189 -24.41 -0.66 -5.35
CA VAL A 189 -25.02 0.35 -6.25
C VAL A 189 -24.85 1.79 -5.70
N ARG A 190 -24.91 1.94 -4.36
CA ARG A 190 -24.76 3.25 -3.71
C ARG A 190 -23.36 3.86 -3.89
N PHE A 191 -22.34 3.04 -4.14
CA PHE A 191 -20.95 3.50 -4.34
C PHE A 191 -20.57 3.58 -5.82
N GLY A 192 -21.11 2.66 -6.63
CA GLY A 192 -20.77 2.57 -8.04
C GLY A 192 -19.29 2.24 -8.28
N ILE A 193 -18.87 2.28 -9.53
CA ILE A 193 -17.51 1.89 -9.94
C ILE A 193 -16.44 2.85 -9.44
N ALA A 194 -16.69 4.15 -9.49
CA ALA A 194 -15.67 5.15 -9.18
C ALA A 194 -15.20 5.03 -7.71
N GLN A 195 -16.14 4.92 -6.79
CA GLN A 195 -15.85 4.84 -5.37
C GLN A 195 -15.28 3.47 -5.00
N SER A 196 -15.79 2.39 -5.62
CA SER A 196 -15.22 1.05 -5.46
C SER A 196 -13.77 0.98 -5.92
N ALA A 197 -13.44 1.49 -7.12
CA ALA A 197 -12.07 1.52 -7.62
C ALA A 197 -11.14 2.38 -6.75
N MET A 198 -11.62 3.52 -6.25
CA MET A 198 -10.87 4.38 -5.34
C MET A 198 -10.58 3.68 -4.00
N PHE A 199 -11.59 3.03 -3.42
CA PHE A 199 -11.45 2.32 -2.16
C PHE A 199 -10.50 1.11 -2.28
N THR A 200 -10.68 0.29 -3.33
CA THR A 200 -9.82 -0.86 -3.65
C THR A 200 -8.36 -0.46 -3.81
N THR A 201 -8.11 0.60 -4.60
CA THR A 201 -6.75 1.12 -4.80
C THR A 201 -6.17 1.67 -3.51
N THR A 202 -6.97 2.37 -2.71
CA THR A 202 -6.53 2.97 -1.45
C THR A 202 -6.21 1.90 -0.41
N THR A 203 -7.09 0.94 -0.18
CA THR A 203 -6.90 -0.07 0.86
C THR A 203 -5.65 -0.91 0.63
N THR A 204 -5.30 -1.19 -0.61
CA THR A 204 -4.10 -1.97 -0.96
C THR A 204 -2.84 -1.13 -1.00
N SER A 205 -2.90 0.13 -1.45
CA SER A 205 -1.78 1.08 -1.40
C SER A 205 -1.40 1.47 0.03
N PHE A 206 -2.40 1.72 0.87
CA PHE A 206 -2.19 2.13 2.26
C PHE A 206 -2.15 0.94 3.23
N THR A 207 -2.20 -0.27 2.71
CA THR A 207 -2.07 -1.53 3.45
C THR A 207 -3.03 -1.61 4.63
N THR A 208 -4.32 -1.38 4.36
CA THR A 208 -5.37 -1.40 5.40
C THR A 208 -6.13 -2.72 5.43
N GLY A 209 -6.56 -3.25 4.28
CA GLY A 209 -7.25 -4.53 4.15
C GLY A 209 -8.78 -4.45 4.24
N THR A 210 -9.36 -3.31 4.58
CA THR A 210 -10.82 -3.10 4.50
C THR A 210 -11.26 -2.94 3.05
N VAL A 211 -12.49 -3.34 2.75
CA VAL A 211 -13.06 -3.29 1.40
C VAL A 211 -14.48 -2.72 1.43
N ASN A 212 -14.89 -2.04 0.36
CA ASN A 212 -16.27 -1.64 0.13
C ASN A 212 -16.91 -2.39 -1.04
N ASN A 213 -16.17 -3.30 -1.64
CA ASN A 213 -16.58 -4.19 -2.73
C ASN A 213 -15.76 -5.49 -2.68
N MET A 214 -16.25 -6.56 -3.28
CA MET A 214 -15.54 -7.84 -3.37
C MET A 214 -14.40 -7.73 -4.38
N HIS A 215 -13.17 -8.01 -3.94
CA HIS A 215 -11.99 -7.91 -4.82
C HIS A 215 -11.90 -9.09 -5.80
N ASP A 216 -12.44 -10.25 -5.45
CA ASP A 216 -12.47 -11.44 -6.30
C ASP A 216 -13.29 -11.24 -7.59
N THR A 217 -14.28 -10.34 -7.55
CA THR A 217 -15.18 -10.04 -8.69
C THR A 217 -14.71 -8.87 -9.55
N LEU A 218 -13.56 -8.30 -9.26
CA LEU A 218 -12.97 -7.28 -10.11
C LEU A 218 -12.62 -7.86 -11.48
N THR A 219 -12.72 -7.04 -12.52
CA THR A 219 -12.19 -7.42 -13.83
C THR A 219 -10.71 -7.77 -13.72
N PRO A 220 -10.17 -8.65 -14.57
CA PRO A 220 -8.80 -9.16 -14.39
C PRO A 220 -7.73 -8.06 -14.26
N LEU A 221 -7.78 -7.00 -15.07
CA LEU A 221 -6.87 -5.87 -14.94
C LEU A 221 -7.21 -4.97 -13.74
N GLY A 222 -8.49 -4.86 -13.37
CA GLY A 222 -8.92 -4.18 -12.14
C GLY A 222 -8.34 -4.85 -10.91
N GLY A 223 -8.47 -6.19 -10.81
CA GLY A 223 -7.92 -7.01 -9.73
C GLY A 223 -6.39 -7.11 -9.73
N MET A 224 -5.75 -6.92 -10.89
CA MET A 224 -4.29 -6.85 -10.98
C MET A 224 -3.71 -5.67 -10.19
N ILE A 225 -4.43 -4.55 -10.09
CA ILE A 225 -3.91 -3.35 -9.41
C ILE A 225 -3.77 -3.54 -7.90
N PRO A 226 -4.80 -3.96 -7.15
CA PRO A 226 -4.65 -4.25 -5.72
C PRO A 226 -3.58 -5.33 -5.47
N LEU A 227 -3.51 -6.37 -6.30
CA LEU A 227 -2.47 -7.39 -6.24
C LEU A 227 -1.07 -6.76 -6.41
N LEU A 228 -0.87 -5.94 -7.46
CA LEU A 228 0.42 -5.28 -7.72
C LEU A 228 0.81 -4.33 -6.59
N HIS A 229 -0.11 -3.54 -6.03
CA HIS A 229 0.18 -2.64 -4.93
C HIS A 229 0.66 -3.38 -3.68
N MET A 230 0.07 -4.53 -3.38
CA MET A 230 0.52 -5.39 -2.27
C MET A 230 1.85 -6.07 -2.56
N MET A 231 2.07 -6.53 -3.80
CA MET A 231 3.36 -7.08 -4.25
C MET A 231 4.49 -6.05 -4.14
N LEU A 232 4.23 -4.79 -4.47
CA LEU A 232 5.20 -3.69 -4.32
C LEU A 232 5.41 -3.30 -2.86
N ASN A 233 4.33 -3.18 -2.11
CA ASN A 233 4.29 -2.76 -0.70
C ASN A 233 5.11 -1.49 -0.40
N VAL A 234 5.08 -0.52 -1.33
CA VAL A 234 5.86 0.74 -1.25
C VAL A 234 5.00 2.00 -1.36
N VAL A 235 3.73 1.87 -1.75
CA VAL A 235 2.84 3.01 -2.01
C VAL A 235 2.15 3.41 -0.71
N PHE A 236 2.69 4.37 0.01
CA PHE A 236 2.31 4.83 1.34
C PHE A 236 2.34 3.74 2.43
N GLY A 237 1.77 2.57 2.18
CA GLY A 237 1.82 1.31 2.92
C GLY A 237 1.76 1.42 4.45
N GLY A 238 0.58 1.41 5.05
CA GLY A 238 0.37 1.44 6.50
C GLY A 238 1.06 2.61 7.22
N LYS A 239 1.20 2.51 8.52
CA LYS A 239 1.84 3.56 9.35
C LYS A 239 3.37 3.49 9.32
N GLY A 240 3.95 3.70 8.14
CA GLY A 240 5.39 3.82 7.92
C GLY A 240 6.08 2.66 7.22
N VAL A 241 5.43 1.50 7.03
CA VAL A 241 6.03 0.35 6.34
C VAL A 241 6.35 0.68 4.88
N GLY A 242 5.38 1.22 4.13
CA GLY A 242 5.61 1.63 2.75
C GLY A 242 6.68 2.72 2.61
N LEU A 243 6.75 3.67 3.55
CA LEU A 243 7.82 4.65 3.61
C LEU A 243 9.19 3.98 3.79
N MET A 244 9.30 3.02 4.72
CA MET A 244 10.55 2.29 4.94
C MET A 244 10.96 1.47 3.72
N ASN A 245 10.01 0.79 3.08
CA ASN A 245 10.26 0.05 1.84
C ASN A 245 10.65 0.99 0.70
N MET A 246 9.97 2.13 0.53
CA MET A 246 10.34 3.12 -0.49
C MET A 246 11.73 3.71 -0.25
N ILE A 247 12.18 3.86 1.00
CA ILE A 247 13.56 4.24 1.32
C ILE A 247 14.55 3.15 0.84
N MET A 248 14.20 1.87 0.92
CA MET A 248 15.05 0.80 0.36
C MET A 248 15.19 0.93 -1.16
N TYR A 249 14.08 1.20 -1.85
CA TYR A 249 14.13 1.49 -3.30
C TYR A 249 14.85 2.80 -3.62
N ALA A 250 14.78 3.82 -2.77
CA ALA A 250 15.55 5.05 -2.94
C ALA A 250 17.07 4.79 -2.80
N ILE A 251 17.50 3.98 -1.83
CA ILE A 251 18.89 3.56 -1.67
C ILE A 251 19.35 2.77 -2.90
N LEU A 252 18.55 1.82 -3.37
CA LEU A 252 18.82 1.07 -4.59
C LEU A 252 18.92 1.98 -5.82
N GLY A 253 17.98 2.92 -5.98
CA GLY A 253 17.98 3.90 -7.07
C GLY A 253 19.22 4.78 -7.07
N VAL A 254 19.61 5.31 -5.92
CA VAL A 254 20.86 6.09 -5.77
C VAL A 254 22.08 5.25 -6.14
N PHE A 255 22.09 3.98 -5.76
CA PHE A 255 23.19 3.09 -6.11
C PHE A 255 23.27 2.83 -7.61
N ILE A 256 22.14 2.48 -8.26
CA ILE A 256 22.10 2.24 -9.71
C ILE A 256 22.48 3.50 -10.48
N PHE A 257 21.87 4.64 -10.20
CA PHE A 257 22.13 5.89 -10.90
C PHE A 257 23.56 6.39 -10.62
N GLY A 258 24.06 6.21 -9.39
CA GLY A 258 25.43 6.54 -9.03
C GLY A 258 26.43 5.76 -9.88
N LEU A 259 26.24 4.44 -10.00
CA LEU A 259 27.11 3.60 -10.85
C LEU A 259 27.03 3.96 -12.34
N MET A 260 25.83 4.25 -12.85
CA MET A 260 25.64 4.64 -14.26
C MET A 260 26.37 5.95 -14.61
N ILE A 261 26.44 6.89 -13.66
CA ILE A 261 27.04 8.22 -13.87
C ILE A 261 28.51 8.22 -13.44
N GLY A 262 29.01 7.14 -12.82
CA GLY A 262 30.37 7.06 -12.27
C GLY A 262 30.55 7.88 -10.98
N ARG A 263 29.51 8.03 -10.17
CA ARG A 263 29.52 8.80 -8.91
C ARG A 263 29.40 7.89 -7.71
N THR A 264 29.96 8.32 -6.58
CA THR A 264 29.82 7.61 -5.30
C THR A 264 28.35 7.65 -4.84
N PRO A 265 27.71 6.50 -4.57
CA PRO A 265 26.33 6.49 -4.08
C PRO A 265 26.24 7.06 -2.67
N GLU A 266 25.46 8.13 -2.52
CA GLU A 266 25.23 8.80 -1.24
C GLU A 266 23.73 9.07 -1.06
N TYR A 267 23.20 8.70 0.10
CA TYR A 267 21.81 8.97 0.45
C TYR A 267 21.71 9.62 1.82
N LEU A 268 20.99 10.73 1.91
CA LEU A 268 20.83 11.54 3.14
C LEU A 268 22.17 11.94 3.78
N GLY A 269 23.18 12.24 2.97
CA GLY A 269 24.52 12.60 3.43
C GLY A 269 25.30 11.43 4.04
N LYS A 270 24.94 10.20 3.70
CA LYS A 270 25.66 8.99 4.11
C LYS A 270 26.06 8.18 2.89
N LYS A 271 27.32 7.74 2.85
CA LYS A 271 27.85 6.89 1.79
C LYS A 271 27.23 5.50 1.86
N ILE A 272 26.69 5.02 0.75
CA ILE A 272 26.13 3.67 0.60
C ILE A 272 27.24 2.75 0.09
N GLU A 273 27.54 1.73 0.86
CA GLU A 273 28.61 0.76 0.58
C GLU A 273 28.06 -0.65 0.40
N GLY A 274 28.92 -1.60 0.08
CA GLY A 274 28.53 -2.97 -0.24
C GLY A 274 27.73 -3.67 0.87
N ARG A 275 27.93 -3.31 2.14
CA ARG A 275 27.17 -3.88 3.26
C ARG A 275 25.72 -3.43 3.22
N GLU A 276 25.47 -2.13 3.10
CA GLU A 276 24.11 -1.57 3.01
C GLU A 276 23.40 -2.08 1.76
N MET A 277 24.12 -2.19 0.63
CA MET A 277 23.52 -2.71 -0.59
C MET A 277 23.13 -4.18 -0.49
N LYS A 278 23.94 -5.04 0.13
CA LYS A 278 23.59 -6.45 0.37
C LYS A 278 22.33 -6.58 1.24
N LEU A 279 22.24 -5.77 2.31
CA LEU A 279 21.06 -5.74 3.18
C LEU A 279 19.83 -5.18 2.45
N THR A 280 19.99 -4.12 1.65
CA THR A 280 18.90 -3.55 0.84
C THR A 280 18.38 -4.55 -0.18
N ALA A 281 19.28 -5.22 -0.90
CA ALA A 281 18.89 -6.28 -1.84
C ALA A 281 18.15 -7.43 -1.15
N LEU A 282 18.66 -7.89 0.00
CA LEU A 282 17.97 -8.92 0.79
C LEU A 282 16.59 -8.46 1.25
N CYS A 283 16.45 -7.22 1.73
CA CYS A 283 15.17 -6.65 2.16
C CYS A 283 14.14 -6.62 1.02
N ILE A 284 14.57 -6.24 -0.20
CA ILE A 284 13.70 -6.18 -1.37
C ILE A 284 13.30 -7.58 -1.86
N ILE A 285 14.18 -8.59 -1.74
CA ILE A 285 13.94 -9.95 -2.23
C ILE A 285 13.04 -10.76 -1.29
N ILE A 286 13.06 -10.53 0.01
CA ILE A 286 12.29 -11.31 0.99
C ILE A 286 10.79 -11.30 0.68
N HIS A 287 10.22 -10.14 0.41
CA HIS A 287 8.79 -10.02 0.16
C HIS A 287 8.33 -10.81 -1.08
N PRO A 288 8.93 -10.64 -2.27
CA PRO A 288 8.64 -11.49 -3.42
C PRO A 288 8.88 -12.97 -3.19
N PHE A 289 9.96 -13.32 -2.47
CA PHE A 289 10.27 -14.71 -2.17
C PHE A 289 9.13 -15.36 -1.38
N LEU A 290 8.62 -14.71 -0.35
CA LEU A 290 7.50 -15.22 0.45
C LEU A 290 6.25 -15.41 -0.40
N ILE A 291 5.88 -14.41 -1.19
CA ILE A 291 4.69 -14.47 -2.05
C ILE A 291 4.82 -15.66 -3.03
N LEU A 292 5.89 -15.70 -3.80
CA LEU A 292 6.04 -16.69 -4.86
C LEU A 292 6.28 -18.12 -4.33
N ALA A 293 7.05 -18.27 -3.25
CA ALA A 293 7.32 -19.57 -2.65
C ALA A 293 6.07 -20.19 -2.02
N PHE A 294 5.30 -19.42 -1.26
CA PHE A 294 4.06 -19.93 -0.68
C PHE A 294 2.98 -20.14 -1.74
N SER A 295 2.92 -19.30 -2.77
CA SER A 295 2.00 -19.54 -3.92
C SER A 295 2.37 -20.82 -4.65
N ALA A 296 3.65 -21.06 -4.91
CA ALA A 296 4.11 -22.31 -5.52
C ALA A 296 3.79 -23.53 -4.64
N LEU A 297 3.94 -23.42 -3.33
CA LEU A 297 3.58 -24.46 -2.39
C LEU A 297 2.07 -24.76 -2.44
N ALA A 298 1.22 -23.73 -2.47
CA ALA A 298 -0.23 -23.90 -2.50
C ALA A 298 -0.71 -24.58 -3.79
N VAL A 299 -0.21 -24.18 -4.96
CA VAL A 299 -0.61 -24.80 -6.24
C VAL A 299 0.00 -26.19 -6.45
N SER A 300 0.96 -26.60 -5.61
CA SER A 300 1.63 -27.91 -5.68
C SER A 300 1.10 -28.92 -4.65
N THR A 301 0.18 -28.51 -3.78
CA THR A 301 -0.35 -29.36 -2.70
C THR A 301 -1.86 -29.50 -2.77
N GLU A 302 -2.38 -30.67 -2.41
CA GLU A 302 -3.83 -30.91 -2.35
C GLU A 302 -4.55 -29.93 -1.40
N GLY A 303 -3.93 -29.62 -0.26
CA GLY A 303 -4.51 -28.69 0.73
C GLY A 303 -4.64 -27.26 0.22
N GLY A 304 -3.72 -26.83 -0.65
CA GLY A 304 -3.81 -25.53 -1.31
C GLY A 304 -4.82 -25.53 -2.46
N LEU A 305 -4.78 -26.55 -3.30
CA LEU A 305 -5.71 -26.68 -4.44
C LEU A 305 -7.16 -26.81 -4.00
N ALA A 306 -7.44 -27.43 -2.86
CA ALA A 306 -8.80 -27.58 -2.32
C ALA A 306 -9.47 -26.25 -1.98
N GLY A 307 -8.71 -25.17 -1.77
CA GLY A 307 -9.27 -23.84 -1.51
C GLY A 307 -9.63 -23.04 -2.76
N ILE A 308 -9.15 -23.45 -3.93
CA ILE A 308 -9.39 -22.71 -5.19
C ILE A 308 -10.82 -22.99 -5.68
N THR A 309 -11.63 -21.95 -5.73
CA THR A 309 -13.04 -22.06 -6.17
C THR A 309 -13.22 -21.78 -7.65
N ASN A 310 -12.37 -20.93 -8.24
CA ASN A 310 -12.37 -20.60 -9.65
C ASN A 310 -11.09 -21.14 -10.32
N PRO A 311 -11.11 -22.33 -10.94
CA PRO A 311 -9.92 -22.92 -11.53
C PRO A 311 -9.43 -22.17 -12.76
N GLY A 312 -8.15 -22.31 -13.09
CA GLY A 312 -7.51 -21.66 -14.23
C GLY A 312 -6.73 -20.41 -13.84
N PHE A 313 -6.73 -19.41 -14.70
CA PHE A 313 -5.96 -18.17 -14.50
C PHE A 313 -6.42 -17.39 -13.28
N HIS A 314 -7.73 -17.34 -13.05
CA HIS A 314 -8.30 -16.69 -11.89
C HIS A 314 -7.90 -17.37 -10.57
N GLY A 315 -7.92 -18.69 -10.53
CA GLY A 315 -7.48 -19.46 -9.36
C GLY A 315 -6.01 -19.20 -8.99
N LEU A 316 -5.13 -19.00 -9.98
CA LEU A 316 -3.76 -18.57 -9.70
C LEU A 316 -3.75 -17.14 -9.11
N SER A 317 -4.60 -16.25 -9.61
CA SER A 317 -4.75 -14.89 -9.06
C SER A 317 -5.26 -14.91 -7.63
N GLN A 318 -6.22 -15.79 -7.27
CA GLN A 318 -6.68 -16.00 -5.90
C GLN A 318 -5.53 -16.38 -4.96
N VAL A 319 -4.73 -17.37 -5.35
CA VAL A 319 -3.58 -17.82 -4.56
C VAL A 319 -2.51 -16.74 -4.41
N LEU A 320 -2.18 -16.04 -5.49
CA LEU A 320 -1.20 -14.95 -5.47
C LEU A 320 -1.67 -13.80 -4.59
N TYR A 321 -2.97 -13.49 -4.64
CA TYR A 321 -3.57 -12.42 -3.85
C TYR A 321 -3.48 -12.72 -2.36
N GLU A 322 -3.84 -13.94 -1.94
CA GLU A 322 -3.76 -14.36 -0.54
C GLU A 322 -2.35 -14.17 0.03
N TYR A 323 -1.31 -14.68 -0.66
CA TYR A 323 0.05 -14.53 -0.16
C TYR A 323 0.64 -13.14 -0.35
N ALA A 324 0.18 -12.36 -1.33
CA ALA A 324 0.56 -10.94 -1.44
C ALA A 324 -0.04 -10.12 -0.29
N SER A 325 -1.30 -10.35 0.04
CA SER A 325 -1.98 -9.74 1.18
C SER A 325 -1.35 -10.14 2.51
N SER A 326 -1.13 -11.43 2.70
CA SER A 326 -0.49 -11.97 3.91
C SER A 326 0.93 -11.43 4.10
N ALA A 327 1.79 -11.48 3.09
CA ALA A 327 3.17 -10.99 3.17
C ALA A 327 3.24 -9.46 3.37
N ALA A 328 2.34 -8.70 2.74
CA ALA A 328 2.20 -7.26 2.96
C ALA A 328 1.56 -6.92 4.30
N ASN A 329 0.92 -7.89 4.97
CA ASN A 329 0.06 -7.70 6.15
C ASN A 329 -1.08 -6.71 5.87
N ASN A 330 -1.72 -6.84 4.72
CA ASN A 330 -2.86 -6.02 4.30
C ASN A 330 -4.15 -6.51 4.96
N GLY A 331 -4.63 -7.71 4.59
CA GLY A 331 -5.83 -8.34 5.16
C GLY A 331 -7.02 -8.45 4.21
N SER A 332 -7.00 -7.82 3.01
CA SER A 332 -7.98 -8.11 1.98
C SER A 332 -7.65 -9.42 1.27
N GLY A 333 -8.67 -10.12 0.77
CA GLY A 333 -8.55 -11.36 0.02
C GLY A 333 -9.21 -11.25 -1.36
N PHE A 334 -9.00 -12.26 -2.21
CA PHE A 334 -9.97 -12.62 -3.21
C PHE A 334 -10.94 -13.59 -2.55
N GLU A 335 -12.10 -13.08 -2.18
CA GLU A 335 -13.02 -13.69 -1.20
C GLU A 335 -13.66 -15.00 -1.72
N GLY A 336 -13.47 -15.32 -3.00
CA GLY A 336 -13.80 -16.62 -3.57
C GLY A 336 -12.88 -17.74 -3.11
N LEU A 337 -11.66 -17.46 -2.64
CA LEU A 337 -10.76 -18.47 -2.11
C LEU A 337 -11.29 -19.04 -0.78
N ALA A 338 -11.45 -20.36 -0.69
CA ALA A 338 -11.85 -21.03 0.54
C ALA A 338 -10.63 -21.25 1.45
N ASP A 339 -10.15 -20.17 2.04
CA ASP A 339 -8.90 -20.13 2.80
C ASP A 339 -9.04 -20.54 4.27
N ASN A 340 -10.25 -20.81 4.77
CA ASN A 340 -10.47 -21.24 6.14
C ASN A 340 -10.14 -22.75 6.33
N SER A 341 -8.88 -23.10 6.13
CA SER A 341 -8.36 -24.45 6.37
C SER A 341 -7.04 -24.40 7.14
N TYR A 342 -6.63 -25.53 7.73
CA TYR A 342 -5.33 -25.62 8.40
C TYR A 342 -4.16 -25.25 7.49
N PHE A 343 -4.20 -25.66 6.23
CA PHE A 343 -3.15 -25.35 5.26
C PHE A 343 -3.02 -23.83 5.09
N TRP A 344 -4.10 -23.15 4.73
CA TRP A 344 -4.11 -21.72 4.47
C TRP A 344 -3.81 -20.90 5.73
N ASN A 345 -4.44 -21.25 6.85
CA ASN A 345 -4.23 -20.53 8.11
C ASN A 345 -2.77 -20.57 8.58
N ILE A 346 -2.09 -21.72 8.45
CA ILE A 346 -0.68 -21.86 8.87
C ILE A 346 0.24 -21.15 7.86
N THR A 347 0.07 -21.39 6.56
CA THR A 347 0.97 -20.82 5.55
C THR A 347 0.83 -19.32 5.43
N ALA A 348 -0.40 -18.78 5.47
CA ALA A 348 -0.65 -17.33 5.52
C ALA A 348 -0.10 -16.69 6.80
N GLY A 349 -0.26 -17.36 7.97
CA GLY A 349 0.31 -16.91 9.23
C GLY A 349 1.84 -16.82 9.20
N LEU A 350 2.51 -17.80 8.59
CA LEU A 350 3.97 -17.76 8.40
C LEU A 350 4.38 -16.65 7.42
N ALA A 351 3.65 -16.48 6.32
CA ALA A 351 3.89 -15.40 5.36
C ALA A 351 3.77 -14.02 6.02
N MET A 352 2.73 -13.80 6.86
CA MET A 352 2.56 -12.58 7.64
C MET A 352 3.71 -12.33 8.61
N PHE A 353 4.11 -13.35 9.37
CA PHE A 353 5.17 -13.24 10.35
C PHE A 353 6.52 -12.87 9.71
N PHE A 354 6.94 -13.63 8.71
CA PHE A 354 8.21 -13.39 8.04
C PHE A 354 8.19 -12.12 7.20
N GLY A 355 7.10 -11.81 6.51
CA GLY A 355 6.94 -10.59 5.70
C GLY A 355 7.11 -9.33 6.53
N ARG A 356 6.59 -9.32 7.76
CA ARG A 356 6.72 -8.18 8.66
C ARG A 356 8.08 -8.13 9.34
N TYR A 357 8.44 -9.17 10.08
CA TYR A 357 9.58 -9.08 11.01
C TYR A 357 10.92 -9.11 10.30
N LEU A 358 11.11 -9.91 9.26
CA LEU A 358 12.38 -9.96 8.55
C LEU A 358 12.72 -8.61 7.90
N SER A 359 11.75 -7.98 7.25
CA SER A 359 11.94 -6.67 6.64
C SER A 359 12.33 -5.60 7.67
N ILE A 360 11.63 -5.55 8.82
CA ILE A 360 11.93 -4.57 9.89
C ILE A 360 13.32 -4.78 10.47
N VAL A 361 13.72 -6.03 10.76
CA VAL A 361 15.05 -6.34 11.30
C VAL A 361 16.16 -5.90 10.36
N ILE A 362 16.01 -6.15 9.05
CA ILE A 362 17.00 -5.76 8.06
C ILE A 362 17.07 -4.23 7.93
N GLN A 363 15.91 -3.55 7.88
CA GLN A 363 15.86 -2.08 7.81
C GLN A 363 16.50 -1.43 9.03
N LEU A 364 16.31 -1.97 10.23
CA LEU A 364 16.98 -1.53 11.44
C LEU A 364 18.49 -1.79 11.38
N ALA A 365 18.93 -2.91 10.81
CA ALA A 365 20.35 -3.21 10.62
C ALA A 365 21.01 -2.21 9.64
N ILE A 366 20.32 -1.83 8.56
CA ILE A 366 20.77 -0.77 7.63
C ILE A 366 20.86 0.57 8.36
N ALA A 367 19.84 0.95 9.12
CA ALA A 367 19.84 2.19 9.89
C ALA A 367 21.00 2.23 10.90
N GLY A 368 21.23 1.12 11.62
CA GLY A 368 22.36 0.99 12.55
C GLY A 368 23.73 1.09 11.87
N SER A 369 23.85 0.54 10.65
CA SER A 369 25.08 0.67 9.85
C SER A 369 25.29 2.12 9.42
N LEU A 370 24.27 2.79 8.90
CA LEU A 370 24.34 4.20 8.47
C LEU A 370 24.60 5.17 9.64
N MET A 371 24.10 4.87 10.84
CA MET A 371 24.39 5.71 12.03
C MET A 371 25.87 5.80 12.37
N ARG A 372 26.65 4.73 12.15
CA ARG A 372 28.08 4.68 12.45
C ARG A 372 28.94 5.43 11.45
N LYS A 373 28.40 5.77 10.26
CA LYS A 373 29.13 6.47 9.20
C LYS A 373 29.18 7.96 9.45
N GLN A 374 30.28 8.58 9.03
CA GLN A 374 30.39 10.02 9.04
C GLN A 374 29.45 10.65 8.00
N PHE A 375 29.10 11.90 8.25
CA PHE A 375 28.32 12.69 7.31
C PHE A 375 29.23 13.19 6.20
N VAL A 376 28.81 13.04 4.97
CA VAL A 376 29.50 13.55 3.77
C VAL A 376 28.78 14.81 3.32
N ASN A 377 29.52 15.88 3.12
CA ASN A 377 28.97 17.13 2.60
C ASN A 377 28.65 16.99 1.10
N ASP A 378 27.55 17.60 0.67
CA ASP A 378 27.16 17.62 -0.73
C ASP A 378 28.30 18.23 -1.58
N SER A 379 28.69 17.56 -2.64
CA SER A 379 29.71 17.99 -3.60
C SER A 379 29.08 18.12 -4.99
N ILE A 380 29.81 18.71 -5.94
CA ILE A 380 29.38 18.76 -7.36
C ILE A 380 29.14 17.33 -7.91
N GLY A 381 29.78 16.33 -7.32
CA GLY A 381 29.61 14.90 -7.65
C GLY A 381 28.42 14.21 -6.98
N THR A 382 27.74 14.82 -6.01
CA THR A 382 26.62 14.18 -5.30
C THR A 382 25.38 14.15 -6.17
N LEU A 383 24.71 12.99 -6.26
CA LEU A 383 23.44 12.83 -6.97
C LEU A 383 22.33 13.56 -6.19
N ARG A 384 21.64 14.49 -6.83
CA ARG A 384 20.52 15.20 -6.22
C ARG A 384 19.29 14.33 -6.13
N THR A 385 18.97 13.88 -4.92
CA THR A 385 17.80 13.04 -4.60
C THR A 385 16.51 13.85 -4.37
N ASP A 386 16.59 15.18 -4.40
CA ASP A 386 15.48 16.10 -4.22
C ASP A 386 14.89 16.66 -5.54
N SER A 387 15.27 16.08 -6.69
CA SER A 387 14.89 16.53 -8.03
C SER A 387 13.69 15.77 -8.60
N ALA A 388 12.96 16.39 -9.53
CA ALA A 388 11.88 15.73 -10.28
C ALA A 388 12.41 14.54 -11.10
N THR A 389 13.61 14.65 -11.65
CA THR A 389 14.27 13.55 -12.39
C THR A 389 14.47 12.33 -11.48
N PHE A 390 14.90 12.54 -10.24
CA PHE A 390 15.04 11.43 -9.29
C PHE A 390 13.68 10.84 -8.90
N THR A 391 12.62 11.67 -8.77
CA THR A 391 11.25 11.18 -8.54
C THR A 391 10.80 10.23 -9.64
N ILE A 392 10.95 10.62 -10.90
CA ILE A 392 10.59 9.78 -12.05
C ILE A 392 11.48 8.53 -12.11
N GLY A 393 12.78 8.70 -11.91
CA GLY A 393 13.72 7.58 -11.86
C GLY A 393 13.37 6.57 -10.76
N LEU A 394 12.94 7.04 -9.59
CA LEU A 394 12.51 6.17 -8.50
C LEU A 394 11.26 5.37 -8.87
N VAL A 395 10.27 6.00 -9.51
CA VAL A 395 9.08 5.30 -10.05
C VAL A 395 9.50 4.24 -11.06
N CYS A 396 10.40 4.57 -11.99
CA CYS A 396 10.92 3.60 -12.97
C CYS A 396 11.63 2.42 -12.28
N VAL A 397 12.48 2.68 -11.30
CA VAL A 397 13.18 1.62 -10.54
C VAL A 397 12.16 0.69 -9.87
N VAL A 398 11.14 1.22 -9.22
CA VAL A 398 10.10 0.41 -8.57
C VAL A 398 9.40 -0.50 -9.61
N TYR A 399 8.95 0.05 -10.74
CA TYR A 399 8.26 -0.73 -11.77
C TYR A 399 9.17 -1.74 -12.49
N ILE A 400 10.44 -1.41 -12.74
CA ILE A 400 11.40 -2.34 -13.34
C ILE A 400 11.62 -3.54 -12.42
N PHE A 401 11.83 -3.30 -11.12
CA PHE A 401 11.98 -4.41 -10.16
C PHE A 401 10.70 -5.22 -10.00
N ALA A 402 9.54 -4.57 -10.00
CA ALA A 402 8.25 -5.27 -10.02
C ALA A 402 8.12 -6.18 -11.23
N ALA A 403 8.42 -5.66 -12.43
CA ALA A 403 8.36 -6.41 -13.67
C ALA A 403 9.34 -7.60 -13.65
N LEU A 404 10.59 -7.38 -13.27
CA LEU A 404 11.58 -8.45 -13.21
C LEU A 404 11.21 -9.57 -12.22
N THR A 405 10.45 -9.24 -11.17
CA THR A 405 10.14 -10.17 -10.09
C THR A 405 8.78 -10.84 -10.27
N PHE A 406 7.76 -10.07 -10.60
CA PHE A 406 6.37 -10.54 -10.57
C PHE A 406 5.72 -10.70 -11.95
N PHE A 407 6.35 -10.20 -13.03
CA PHE A 407 5.75 -10.27 -14.36
C PHE A 407 5.33 -11.69 -14.79
N PRO A 408 6.12 -12.75 -14.57
CA PRO A 408 5.67 -14.09 -14.92
C PRO A 408 4.39 -14.52 -14.21
N ALA A 409 4.26 -14.21 -12.91
CA ALA A 409 3.07 -14.52 -12.13
C ALA A 409 1.85 -13.70 -12.58
N LEU A 410 2.03 -12.39 -12.83
CA LEU A 410 0.98 -11.52 -13.33
C LEU A 410 0.57 -11.89 -14.76
N ALA A 411 1.52 -12.36 -15.59
CA ALA A 411 1.23 -12.80 -16.95
C ALA A 411 0.40 -14.09 -16.98
N LEU A 412 0.66 -15.02 -16.07
CA LEU A 412 -0.07 -16.29 -15.98
C LEU A 412 -1.41 -16.19 -15.22
N GLY A 413 -1.57 -15.20 -14.37
CA GLY A 413 -2.82 -14.90 -13.66
C GLY A 413 -3.64 -13.85 -14.41
N PRO A 414 -3.70 -12.60 -13.90
CA PRO A 414 -4.66 -11.61 -14.36
C PRO A 414 -4.50 -11.19 -15.82
N ILE A 415 -3.28 -11.18 -16.40
CA ILE A 415 -3.09 -10.79 -17.80
C ILE A 415 -3.62 -11.88 -18.74
N ALA A 416 -3.31 -13.15 -18.48
CA ALA A 416 -3.83 -14.26 -19.28
C ALA A 416 -5.35 -14.36 -19.17
N GLU A 417 -5.91 -14.17 -17.99
CA GLU A 417 -7.35 -14.11 -17.76
C GLU A 417 -7.98 -12.97 -18.58
N HIS A 418 -7.40 -11.76 -18.53
CA HIS A 418 -7.89 -10.63 -19.33
C HIS A 418 -7.91 -10.95 -20.82
N LEU A 419 -6.82 -11.49 -21.36
CA LEU A 419 -6.71 -11.81 -22.79
C LEU A 419 -7.73 -12.87 -23.22
N THR A 420 -8.00 -13.87 -22.38
CA THR A 420 -9.01 -14.90 -22.69
C THR A 420 -10.44 -14.42 -22.54
N LEU A 421 -10.68 -13.45 -21.65
CA LEU A 421 -12.02 -12.90 -21.42
C LEU A 421 -12.47 -11.96 -22.55
N TRP A 422 -11.52 -11.22 -23.17
CA TRP A 422 -11.75 -10.28 -24.26
C TRP A 422 -11.49 -10.89 -25.66
N ALA A 423 -11.01 -12.14 -25.77
CA ALA A 423 -10.93 -12.88 -27.00
C ALA A 423 -12.31 -13.46 -27.40
#